data_5d4d8215e7fbc9f35984a4ebc9e7b816
#
_entry.id   5d4d8215e7fbc9f35984a4ebc9e7b816
#
_cell.length_a   1.000
_cell.length_b   1.000
_cell.length_c   1.000
_cell.angle_alpha   90.00
_cell.angle_beta   90.00
_cell.angle_gamma   90.00
#
_symmetry.space_group_name_H-M   'P 1'
#
loop_
_entity.id
_entity.type
_entity.pdbx_description
1 polymer ?
#
loop_
_entity_poly.entity_id
_entity_poly.type
_entity_poly.pdbx_seq_one_letter_code
_entity_poly.pdbx_strand_id
1 'polypeptide(L)'
;MIVSDDLPTHLKQTELFSQPGEYPIICRYSSEPSDPKLDDRIPQPRGLAMKVFNVQGEMFESGKGFPTQDIEFNSTPALDLADAKTTKEILGLRLKYGYNTKEQDSKVEERSDKELQQARNQVPNQHLKSITFYSQTAYRFGDYVVKYRLLPNTQSQKSRGEERVDGQPDGVLHEWLRDFYRDNEAEYLFQVQFLENLTEQPVEYAGSEWNSDKYLFQTVAKVVLPKQESWNEARNRFWVDHLRVDPWHGLVSFQPLGSANRLRRILYPVSAAFRRGINGKKEINVKDISEVPGY
;
A
#
# COMPACT_ATOMS: atom_id res chain seq x y z
N MET A 1 -13.82 1.23 7.39
CA MET A 1 -13.95 0.04 6.53
C MET A 1 -15.17 -0.75 6.98
N ILE A 2 -15.98 -1.21 6.03
CA ILE A 2 -17.28 -1.85 6.30
C ILE A 2 -17.24 -3.27 5.72
N VAL A 3 -17.42 -4.27 6.56
CA VAL A 3 -17.57 -5.69 6.17
C VAL A 3 -19.06 -6.03 6.18
N SER A 4 -19.57 -6.52 5.06
CA SER A 4 -20.99 -6.84 4.87
C SER A 4 -21.39 -8.13 5.60
N ASP A 5 -22.69 -8.25 5.93
CA ASP A 5 -23.28 -9.47 6.52
C ASP A 5 -23.53 -10.58 5.48
N ASP A 6 -23.63 -10.22 4.22
CA ASP A 6 -23.92 -11.12 3.10
C ASP A 6 -22.69 -11.75 2.44
N LEU A 7 -21.49 -11.62 3.07
CA LEU A 7 -20.29 -12.26 2.54
C LEU A 7 -20.46 -13.78 2.41
N PRO A 8 -20.11 -14.37 1.25
CA PRO A 8 -20.02 -15.83 1.09
C PRO A 8 -19.08 -16.46 2.12
N THR A 9 -19.38 -17.67 2.54
CA THR A 9 -18.63 -18.37 3.61
C THR A 9 -17.12 -18.45 3.33
N HIS A 10 -16.71 -18.70 2.09
CA HIS A 10 -15.30 -18.77 1.70
C HIS A 10 -14.57 -17.43 1.80
N LEU A 11 -15.27 -16.31 1.83
CA LEU A 11 -14.71 -14.97 2.05
C LEU A 11 -14.68 -14.55 3.53
N LYS A 12 -15.41 -15.25 4.41
CA LYS A 12 -15.40 -15.03 5.85
C LYS A 12 -14.14 -15.61 6.49
N GLN A 13 -13.00 -15.13 6.03
CA GLN A 13 -11.68 -15.56 6.48
C GLN A 13 -11.01 -14.44 7.28
N THR A 14 -10.05 -14.81 8.11
CA THR A 14 -9.45 -13.94 9.13
C THR A 14 -10.49 -13.37 10.10
N GLU A 15 -10.07 -12.95 11.26
CA GLU A 15 -10.97 -12.33 12.25
C GLU A 15 -11.55 -11.01 11.74
N LEU A 16 -10.82 -10.32 10.84
CA LEU A 16 -11.22 -9.05 10.26
C LEU A 16 -12.43 -9.14 9.32
N PHE A 17 -12.60 -10.28 8.63
CA PHE A 17 -13.67 -10.48 7.64
C PHE A 17 -14.65 -11.58 8.01
N SER A 18 -14.46 -12.24 9.17
CA SER A 18 -15.29 -13.38 9.61
C SER A 18 -16.69 -12.97 10.04
N GLN A 19 -16.86 -11.73 10.50
CA GLN A 19 -18.12 -11.18 10.96
C GLN A 19 -18.38 -9.82 10.30
N PRO A 20 -19.65 -9.46 10.08
CA PRO A 20 -19.99 -8.10 9.65
C PRO A 20 -19.57 -7.08 10.71
N GLY A 21 -19.15 -5.90 10.26
CA GLY A 21 -18.72 -4.85 11.17
C GLY A 21 -18.22 -3.60 10.49
N GLU A 22 -18.08 -2.55 11.28
CA GLU A 22 -17.49 -1.29 10.87
C GLU A 22 -16.21 -1.06 11.67
N TYR A 23 -15.14 -0.75 10.95
CA TYR A 23 -13.81 -0.51 11.52
C TYR A 23 -13.37 0.91 11.21
N PRO A 24 -13.03 1.73 12.23
CA PRO A 24 -12.36 3.00 11.98
C PRO A 24 -11.04 2.79 11.24
N ILE A 25 -10.71 3.70 10.32
CA ILE A 25 -9.47 3.62 9.54
C ILE A 25 -8.82 4.98 9.41
N ILE A 26 -7.51 5.00 9.30
CA ILE A 26 -6.78 6.14 8.76
C ILE A 26 -5.98 5.71 7.53
N CYS A 27 -5.89 6.59 6.55
CA CYS A 27 -5.16 6.34 5.31
C CYS A 27 -4.15 7.44 5.03
N ARG A 28 -3.03 7.07 4.41
CA ARG A 28 -2.05 8.01 3.86
C ARG A 28 -1.74 7.65 2.42
N TYR A 29 -1.98 8.59 1.53
CA TYR A 29 -1.44 8.53 0.17
C TYR A 29 0.02 8.96 0.18
N SER A 30 0.81 8.36 -0.67
CA SER A 30 2.23 8.69 -0.80
C SER A 30 2.70 8.51 -2.23
N SER A 31 3.66 9.31 -2.62
CA SER A 31 4.55 9.01 -3.74
C SER A 31 5.69 8.14 -3.23
N GLU A 32 6.34 7.44 -4.15
CA GLU A 32 7.51 6.61 -3.87
C GLU A 32 8.76 7.22 -4.54
N PRO A 33 9.18 8.43 -4.21
CA PRO A 33 10.47 8.88 -4.63
C PRO A 33 11.51 8.39 -3.65
N SER A 34 12.58 7.93 -4.18
CA SER A 34 13.79 7.76 -3.42
C SER A 34 14.55 9.06 -3.24
N ASP A 35 14.29 10.03 -4.09
CA ASP A 35 14.76 11.39 -3.94
C ASP A 35 13.59 12.29 -3.51
N PRO A 36 13.62 12.89 -2.31
CA PRO A 36 12.57 13.80 -1.84
C PRO A 36 12.46 15.10 -2.65
N LYS A 37 13.40 15.34 -3.58
CA LYS A 37 13.36 16.46 -4.51
C LYS A 37 12.56 16.16 -5.77
N LEU A 38 12.16 14.91 -5.99
CA LEU A 38 11.31 14.55 -7.12
C LEU A 38 9.90 15.07 -6.89
N ASP A 39 9.42 15.86 -7.82
CA ASP A 39 8.10 16.44 -7.79
C ASP A 39 7.01 15.50 -8.32
N ASP A 40 5.76 15.88 -8.13
CA ASP A 40 4.59 15.06 -8.51
C ASP A 40 4.49 14.81 -10.02
N ARG A 41 5.12 15.61 -10.86
CA ARG A 41 5.09 15.50 -12.32
C ARG A 41 5.92 14.34 -12.85
N ILE A 42 6.80 13.79 -12.04
CA ILE A 42 7.61 12.63 -12.42
C ILE A 42 6.77 11.37 -12.26
N PRO A 43 6.52 10.59 -13.34
CA PRO A 43 5.83 9.31 -13.25
C PRO A 43 6.57 8.35 -12.32
N GLN A 44 5.83 7.80 -11.36
CA GLN A 44 6.37 6.85 -10.38
C GLN A 44 5.22 6.12 -9.68
N PRO A 45 5.47 4.96 -9.08
CA PRO A 45 4.47 4.26 -8.28
C PRO A 45 3.93 5.14 -7.15
N ARG A 46 2.64 5.01 -6.87
CA ARG A 46 1.95 5.71 -5.80
C ARG A 46 1.53 4.69 -4.75
N GLY A 47 1.63 5.07 -3.48
CA GLY A 47 1.28 4.22 -2.36
C GLY A 47 0.02 4.69 -1.65
N LEU A 48 -0.65 3.74 -1.01
CA LEU A 48 -1.67 3.98 -0.01
C LEU A 48 -1.39 3.07 1.19
N ALA A 49 -1.23 3.65 2.35
CA ALA A 49 -1.12 2.93 3.61
C ALA A 49 -2.40 3.11 4.41
N MET A 50 -2.92 2.03 4.99
CA MET A 50 -4.13 2.02 5.80
C MET A 50 -3.84 1.35 7.14
N LYS A 51 -4.25 1.98 8.24
CA LYS A 51 -4.33 1.37 9.56
C LYS A 51 -5.80 1.20 9.93
N VAL A 52 -6.19 -0.04 10.22
CA VAL A 52 -7.54 -0.43 10.64
C VAL A 52 -7.54 -0.60 12.16
N PHE A 53 -8.51 0.01 12.85
CA PHE A 53 -8.64 -0.03 14.31
C PHE A 53 -9.71 -1.02 14.76
N ASN A 54 -9.71 -1.33 16.06
CA ASN A 54 -10.67 -2.23 16.71
C ASN A 54 -10.62 -3.68 16.19
N VAL A 55 -9.44 -4.10 15.70
CA VAL A 55 -9.23 -5.44 15.18
C VAL A 55 -9.02 -6.40 16.33
N GLN A 56 -9.77 -7.51 16.36
CA GLN A 56 -9.66 -8.57 17.35
C GLN A 56 -8.97 -9.79 16.73
N GLY A 57 -8.24 -10.55 17.53
CA GLY A 57 -7.60 -11.78 17.11
C GLY A 57 -6.15 -11.91 17.56
N GLU A 58 -5.50 -13.01 17.14
CA GLU A 58 -4.10 -13.25 17.44
C GLU A 58 -3.21 -12.35 16.57
N MET A 59 -2.41 -11.53 17.24
CA MET A 59 -1.51 -10.57 16.61
C MET A 59 -0.06 -11.07 16.54
N PHE A 60 0.67 -10.67 15.50
CA PHE A 60 2.12 -10.76 15.52
C PHE A 60 2.72 -9.95 16.67
N GLU A 61 3.95 -10.28 17.06
CA GLU A 61 4.65 -9.65 18.19
C GLU A 61 4.65 -8.11 18.12
N SER A 62 4.82 -7.54 16.92
CA SER A 62 4.80 -6.08 16.70
C SER A 62 3.44 -5.44 16.93
N GLY A 63 2.35 -6.21 16.90
CA GLY A 63 0.98 -5.77 17.11
C GLY A 63 0.41 -6.09 18.49
N LYS A 64 1.13 -6.85 19.33
CA LYS A 64 0.62 -7.22 20.66
C LYS A 64 0.29 -6.01 21.51
N GLY A 65 -0.94 -6.00 22.03
CA GLY A 65 -1.48 -4.90 22.84
C GLY A 65 -1.96 -3.69 22.05
N PHE A 66 -1.94 -3.75 20.71
CA PHE A 66 -2.47 -2.74 19.80
C PHE A 66 -3.47 -3.40 18.86
N PRO A 67 -4.79 -3.20 19.05
CA PRO A 67 -5.82 -3.86 18.26
C PRO A 67 -5.96 -3.20 16.88
N THR A 68 -4.89 -3.22 16.09
CA THR A 68 -4.83 -2.57 14.78
C THR A 68 -4.21 -3.48 13.73
N GLN A 69 -4.69 -3.39 12.48
CA GLN A 69 -4.13 -4.06 11.31
C GLN A 69 -3.59 -3.04 10.34
N ASP A 70 -2.33 -3.17 9.98
CA ASP A 70 -1.71 -2.37 8.94
C ASP A 70 -1.84 -3.05 7.58
N ILE A 71 -2.23 -2.29 6.56
CA ILE A 71 -2.39 -2.79 5.19
C ILE A 71 -1.74 -1.79 4.23
N GLU A 72 -0.84 -2.28 3.38
CA GLU A 72 -0.12 -1.46 2.41
C GLU A 72 -0.55 -1.80 0.99
N PHE A 73 -0.62 -0.76 0.16
CA PHE A 73 -1.01 -0.84 -1.24
C PHE A 73 -0.11 0.00 -2.12
N ASN A 74 0.02 -0.39 -3.37
CA ASN A 74 0.76 0.34 -4.41
C ASN A 74 -0.04 0.39 -5.71
N SER A 75 0.23 1.37 -6.56
CA SER A 75 -0.47 1.58 -7.83
C SER A 75 -0.14 0.56 -8.93
N THR A 76 0.80 -0.36 -8.68
CA THR A 76 1.18 -1.41 -9.65
C THR A 76 0.84 -2.79 -9.10
N PRO A 77 0.34 -3.73 -9.95
CA PRO A 77 -0.04 -5.08 -9.51
C PRO A 77 1.18 -5.99 -9.24
N ALA A 78 2.35 -5.66 -9.80
CA ALA A 78 3.62 -6.34 -9.60
C ALA A 78 4.62 -5.44 -8.89
N LEU A 79 5.49 -6.05 -8.07
CA LEU A 79 6.55 -5.35 -7.33
C LEU A 79 7.84 -5.36 -8.15
N ASP A 80 8.39 -4.20 -8.47
CA ASP A 80 9.67 -4.06 -9.18
C ASP A 80 10.85 -4.70 -8.42
N LEU A 81 10.83 -4.62 -7.08
CA LEU A 81 11.81 -5.28 -6.21
C LEU A 81 11.57 -6.78 -6.00
N ALA A 82 10.61 -7.35 -6.67
CA ALA A 82 10.20 -8.73 -6.86
C ALA A 82 10.44 -9.72 -5.69
N ASP A 83 11.70 -9.89 -5.30
CA ASP A 83 12.15 -10.77 -4.22
C ASP A 83 13.37 -10.19 -3.49
N ALA A 84 13.88 -10.88 -2.46
CA ALA A 84 15.01 -10.40 -1.68
C ALA A 84 16.32 -10.29 -2.51
N LYS A 85 16.51 -11.15 -3.51
CA LYS A 85 17.67 -11.11 -4.40
C LYS A 85 17.60 -9.88 -5.31
N THR A 86 16.49 -9.70 -6.00
CA THR A 86 16.24 -8.54 -6.86
C THR A 86 16.33 -7.24 -6.06
N THR A 87 15.74 -7.20 -4.87
CA THR A 87 15.85 -6.05 -3.95
C THR A 87 17.30 -5.68 -3.67
N LYS A 88 18.13 -6.66 -3.28
CA LYS A 88 19.56 -6.43 -3.01
C LYS A 88 20.30 -5.89 -4.24
N GLU A 89 20.05 -6.47 -5.41
CA GLU A 89 20.70 -6.08 -6.65
C GLU A 89 20.31 -4.67 -7.09
N ILE A 90 19.01 -4.36 -7.13
CA ILE A 90 18.52 -3.05 -7.54
C ILE A 90 18.94 -1.95 -6.56
N LEU A 91 18.82 -2.17 -5.25
CA LEU A 91 19.30 -1.20 -4.25
C LEU A 91 20.83 -1.01 -4.35
N GLY A 92 21.58 -2.08 -4.66
CA GLY A 92 23.01 -2.00 -4.90
C GLY A 92 23.36 -1.12 -6.11
N LEU A 93 22.60 -1.22 -7.22
CA LEU A 93 22.75 -0.33 -8.37
C LEU A 93 22.44 1.13 -8.02
N ARG A 94 21.33 1.38 -7.29
CA ARG A 94 20.94 2.73 -6.84
C ARG A 94 21.99 3.36 -5.93
N LEU A 95 22.58 2.60 -5.02
CA LEU A 95 23.66 3.07 -4.14
C LEU A 95 24.95 3.40 -4.91
N LYS A 96 25.27 2.60 -5.92
CA LYS A 96 26.52 2.74 -6.66
C LYS A 96 26.48 3.84 -7.71
N TYR A 97 25.38 3.95 -8.43
CA TYR A 97 25.27 4.82 -9.61
C TYR A 97 24.35 6.02 -9.41
N GLY A 98 23.68 6.12 -8.26
CA GLY A 98 22.61 7.10 -8.01
C GLY A 98 21.28 6.60 -8.52
N TYR A 99 20.27 7.42 -8.33
CA TYR A 99 18.88 7.12 -8.67
C TYR A 99 18.48 7.85 -9.96
N ASN A 100 17.83 7.14 -10.88
CA ASN A 100 17.41 7.67 -12.18
C ASN A 100 18.58 8.30 -12.99
N THR A 101 19.76 7.72 -12.90
CA THR A 101 20.93 8.14 -13.70
C THR A 101 21.06 7.29 -14.95
N LYS A 102 21.70 7.85 -15.99
CA LYS A 102 21.98 7.11 -17.23
C LYS A 102 22.82 5.85 -16.98
N GLU A 103 23.73 5.91 -16.01
CA GLU A 103 24.58 4.79 -15.61
C GLU A 103 23.75 3.67 -14.97
N GLN A 104 22.81 4.04 -14.10
CA GLN A 104 21.88 3.06 -13.50
C GLN A 104 20.98 2.44 -14.57
N ASP A 105 20.39 3.26 -15.45
CA ASP A 105 19.51 2.81 -16.53
C ASP A 105 20.25 1.82 -17.46
N SER A 106 21.50 2.12 -17.82
CA SER A 106 22.32 1.20 -18.61
C SER A 106 22.51 -0.16 -17.93
N LYS A 107 22.65 -0.19 -16.59
CA LYS A 107 22.78 -1.44 -15.84
C LYS A 107 21.45 -2.18 -15.68
N VAL A 108 20.34 -1.47 -15.66
CA VAL A 108 19.00 -2.07 -15.68
C VAL A 108 18.73 -2.74 -17.04
N GLU A 109 19.16 -2.14 -18.16
CA GLU A 109 19.02 -2.70 -19.51
C GLU A 109 19.73 -4.06 -19.69
N GLU A 110 20.79 -4.31 -18.94
CA GLU A 110 21.54 -5.58 -18.97
C GLU A 110 20.81 -6.72 -18.22
N ARG A 111 19.72 -6.43 -17.51
CA ARG A 111 19.02 -7.40 -16.65
C ARG A 111 17.98 -8.19 -17.43
N SER A 112 17.72 -9.43 -16.97
CA SER A 112 16.64 -10.28 -17.48
C SER A 112 15.24 -9.80 -17.10
N ASP A 113 15.13 -8.99 -16.02
CA ASP A 113 13.88 -8.40 -15.52
C ASP A 113 13.73 -6.91 -15.86
N LYS A 114 14.46 -6.43 -16.88
CA LYS A 114 14.48 -5.01 -17.26
C LYS A 114 13.11 -4.41 -17.54
N GLU A 115 12.21 -5.16 -18.17
CA GLU A 115 10.85 -4.70 -18.46
C GLU A 115 10.07 -4.39 -17.19
N LEU A 116 10.16 -5.25 -16.16
CA LEU A 116 9.59 -5.00 -14.84
C LEU A 116 10.17 -3.76 -14.17
N GLN A 117 11.50 -3.58 -14.27
CA GLN A 117 12.18 -2.42 -13.68
C GLN A 117 11.79 -1.10 -14.38
N GLN A 118 11.62 -1.13 -15.70
CA GLN A 118 11.23 0.05 -16.49
C GLN A 118 9.74 0.39 -16.33
N ALA A 119 8.88 -0.61 -16.16
CA ALA A 119 7.43 -0.43 -16.03
C ALA A 119 7.06 0.54 -14.89
N ARG A 120 7.85 0.60 -13.82
CA ARG A 120 7.63 1.54 -12.72
C ARG A 120 7.65 3.02 -13.14
N ASN A 121 8.45 3.38 -14.13
CA ASN A 121 8.57 4.75 -14.63
C ASN A 121 7.52 5.07 -15.71
N GLN A 122 6.74 4.08 -16.13
CA GLN A 122 5.68 4.20 -17.13
C GLN A 122 4.28 4.19 -16.51
N VAL A 123 4.19 4.18 -15.17
CA VAL A 123 2.90 4.25 -14.48
C VAL A 123 2.19 5.56 -14.84
N PRO A 124 0.90 5.54 -15.22
CA PRO A 124 0.16 6.75 -15.52
C PRO A 124 0.19 7.73 -14.34
N ASN A 125 0.65 8.95 -14.60
CA ASN A 125 0.73 9.99 -13.57
C ASN A 125 -0.60 10.76 -13.51
N GLN A 126 -1.55 10.23 -12.76
CA GLN A 126 -2.94 10.65 -12.72
C GLN A 126 -3.42 10.96 -11.30
N HIS A 127 -4.65 11.45 -11.19
CA HIS A 127 -5.29 11.75 -9.91
C HIS A 127 -5.34 10.52 -9.00
N LEU A 128 -4.83 10.63 -7.76
CA LEU A 128 -4.67 9.50 -6.83
C LEU A 128 -5.99 8.78 -6.50
N LYS A 129 -7.13 9.47 -6.60
CA LYS A 129 -8.46 8.89 -6.34
C LYS A 129 -8.95 7.92 -7.38
N SER A 130 -8.46 8.02 -8.63
CA SER A 130 -8.83 7.13 -9.73
C SER A 130 -7.97 5.88 -9.82
N ILE A 131 -6.91 5.78 -9.01
CA ILE A 131 -5.95 4.67 -9.07
C ILE A 131 -6.51 3.44 -8.36
N THR A 132 -6.38 2.29 -9.00
CA THR A 132 -6.50 1.00 -8.31
C THR A 132 -5.20 0.70 -7.57
N PHE A 133 -5.30 0.36 -6.30
CA PHE A 133 -4.14 0.06 -5.46
C PHE A 133 -4.07 -1.44 -5.16
N TYR A 134 -2.89 -2.04 -5.24
CA TYR A 134 -2.65 -3.48 -5.13
C TYR A 134 -1.70 -3.81 -3.97
N SER A 135 -1.83 -5.01 -3.40
CA SER A 135 -0.87 -5.53 -2.41
C SER A 135 0.51 -5.82 -2.99
N GLN A 136 0.60 -6.04 -4.29
CA GLN A 136 1.76 -6.54 -5.03
C GLN A 136 2.24 -7.93 -4.57
N THR A 137 2.33 -8.15 -3.28
CA THR A 137 2.76 -9.40 -2.63
C THR A 137 1.57 -10.21 -2.15
N ALA A 138 1.78 -11.51 -1.90
CA ALA A 138 0.76 -12.41 -1.37
C ALA A 138 0.66 -12.32 0.16
N TYR A 139 -0.53 -12.68 0.66
CA TYR A 139 -0.87 -12.73 2.08
C TYR A 139 -1.65 -14.00 2.40
N ARG A 140 -1.50 -14.50 3.61
CA ARG A 140 -2.44 -15.45 4.19
C ARG A 140 -3.80 -14.77 4.36
N PHE A 141 -4.87 -15.51 4.12
CA PHE A 141 -6.24 -15.06 4.29
C PHE A 141 -7.02 -16.20 4.98
N GLY A 142 -6.82 -16.33 6.29
CA GLY A 142 -7.29 -17.48 7.03
C GLY A 142 -6.63 -18.79 6.52
N ASP A 143 -7.43 -19.65 5.92
CA ASP A 143 -6.97 -20.93 5.35
C ASP A 143 -6.46 -20.79 3.90
N TYR A 144 -6.60 -19.63 3.29
CA TYR A 144 -6.23 -19.37 1.90
C TYR A 144 -5.00 -18.46 1.78
N VAL A 145 -4.55 -18.29 0.54
CA VAL A 145 -3.53 -17.31 0.14
C VAL A 145 -4.13 -16.41 -0.92
N VAL A 146 -3.92 -15.09 -0.77
CA VAL A 146 -4.49 -14.09 -1.67
C VAL A 146 -3.48 -13.01 -2.03
N LYS A 147 -3.70 -12.32 -3.15
CA LYS A 147 -3.38 -10.91 -3.33
C LYS A 147 -4.63 -10.07 -3.14
N TYR A 148 -4.49 -8.78 -2.80
CA TYR A 148 -5.64 -7.91 -2.62
C TYR A 148 -5.48 -6.59 -3.38
N ARG A 149 -6.62 -5.90 -3.57
CA ARG A 149 -6.64 -4.56 -4.16
C ARG A 149 -7.73 -3.67 -3.57
N LEU A 150 -7.56 -2.37 -3.74
CA LEU A 150 -8.60 -1.36 -3.57
C LEU A 150 -8.99 -0.81 -4.96
N LEU A 151 -10.23 -1.07 -5.36
CA LEU A 151 -10.79 -0.61 -6.63
C LEU A 151 -11.67 0.62 -6.39
N PRO A 152 -11.41 1.79 -7.02
CA PRO A 152 -12.28 2.97 -6.93
C PRO A 152 -13.71 2.66 -7.35
N ASN A 153 -14.71 3.03 -6.55
CA ASN A 153 -16.09 2.64 -6.78
C ASN A 153 -17.05 3.81 -7.09
N THR A 154 -16.80 5.01 -6.58
CA THR A 154 -17.69 6.15 -6.87
C THR A 154 -17.48 6.72 -8.27
N GLN A 155 -18.54 7.34 -8.82
CA GLN A 155 -18.43 8.02 -10.13
C GLN A 155 -17.48 9.22 -10.04
N SER A 156 -17.46 9.94 -8.91
CA SER A 156 -16.54 11.06 -8.69
C SER A 156 -15.06 10.64 -8.70
N GLN A 157 -14.73 9.42 -8.25
CA GLN A 157 -13.38 8.88 -8.38
C GLN A 157 -13.07 8.49 -9.83
N LYS A 158 -13.97 7.76 -10.48
CA LYS A 158 -13.78 7.23 -11.85
C LYS A 158 -13.65 8.34 -12.89
N SER A 159 -14.39 9.44 -12.74
CA SER A 159 -14.33 10.59 -13.64
C SER A 159 -12.98 11.34 -13.61
N ARG A 160 -12.16 11.12 -12.58
CA ARG A 160 -10.81 11.68 -12.47
C ARG A 160 -9.74 10.86 -13.22
N GLY A 161 -10.12 9.73 -13.82
CA GLY A 161 -9.20 8.82 -14.49
C GLY A 161 -8.42 9.42 -15.65
N GLU A 162 -8.95 10.45 -16.28
CA GLU A 162 -8.32 11.16 -17.41
C GLU A 162 -7.48 12.38 -16.98
N GLU A 163 -7.53 12.78 -15.72
CA GLU A 163 -6.73 13.89 -15.22
C GLU A 163 -5.25 13.47 -15.12
N ARG A 164 -4.38 14.25 -15.76
CA ARG A 164 -2.93 14.02 -15.79
C ARG A 164 -2.20 15.15 -15.10
N VAL A 165 -1.11 14.78 -14.43
CA VAL A 165 -0.23 15.73 -13.74
C VAL A 165 0.60 16.57 -14.70
N ASP A 166 0.74 16.14 -15.94
CA ASP A 166 1.53 16.83 -16.96
C ASP A 166 1.09 18.29 -17.14
N GLY A 167 2.05 19.21 -17.09
CA GLY A 167 1.78 20.65 -17.19
C GLY A 167 1.20 21.31 -15.92
N GLN A 168 0.98 20.56 -14.85
CA GLN A 168 0.51 21.07 -13.57
C GLN A 168 1.66 21.62 -12.70
N PRO A 169 1.37 22.44 -11.67
CA PRO A 169 2.35 22.83 -10.66
C PRO A 169 2.91 21.64 -9.88
N ASP A 170 4.10 21.77 -9.31
CA ASP A 170 4.60 20.82 -8.30
C ASP A 170 3.65 20.76 -7.08
N GLY A 171 3.52 19.58 -6.49
CA GLY A 171 2.60 19.36 -5.36
C GLY A 171 1.12 19.25 -5.73
N VAL A 172 0.77 19.23 -7.03
CA VAL A 172 -0.61 19.18 -7.52
C VAL A 172 -1.41 17.98 -6.95
N LEU A 173 -0.80 16.83 -6.74
CA LEU A 173 -1.48 15.67 -6.18
C LEU A 173 -2.01 15.91 -4.77
N HIS A 174 -1.27 16.69 -3.98
CA HIS A 174 -1.70 17.11 -2.65
C HIS A 174 -2.94 18.03 -2.73
N GLU A 175 -2.90 19.05 -3.60
CA GLU A 175 -4.02 19.97 -3.79
C GLU A 175 -5.26 19.25 -4.33
N TRP A 176 -5.10 18.38 -5.31
CA TRP A 176 -6.20 17.59 -5.85
C TRP A 176 -6.86 16.67 -4.81
N LEU A 177 -6.09 16.10 -3.87
CA LEU A 177 -6.66 15.32 -2.78
C LEU A 177 -7.48 16.17 -1.84
N ARG A 178 -6.98 17.37 -1.47
CA ARG A 178 -7.71 18.30 -0.61
C ARG A 178 -9.01 18.75 -1.24
N ASP A 179 -8.97 19.18 -2.49
CA ASP A 179 -10.15 19.64 -3.22
C ASP A 179 -11.17 18.52 -3.41
N PHE A 180 -10.70 17.30 -3.74
CA PHE A 180 -11.58 16.16 -3.85
C PHE A 180 -12.37 15.90 -2.56
N TYR A 181 -11.69 15.84 -1.42
CA TYR A 181 -12.33 15.47 -0.16
C TYR A 181 -13.19 16.55 0.48
N ARG A 182 -13.02 17.81 0.10
CA ARG A 182 -13.96 18.88 0.51
C ARG A 182 -15.37 18.62 -0.01
N ASP A 183 -15.47 18.15 -1.25
CA ASP A 183 -16.74 18.08 -1.96
C ASP A 183 -17.25 16.65 -2.16
N ASN A 184 -16.37 15.66 -2.08
CA ASN A 184 -16.67 14.28 -2.40
C ASN A 184 -16.25 13.32 -1.28
N GLU A 185 -16.95 12.21 -1.21
CA GLU A 185 -16.50 11.04 -0.51
C GLU A 185 -15.81 10.08 -1.52
N ALA A 186 -14.88 9.25 -1.04
CA ALA A 186 -14.33 8.14 -1.80
C ALA A 186 -14.80 6.81 -1.22
N GLU A 187 -15.19 5.88 -2.09
CA GLU A 187 -15.44 4.48 -1.73
C GLU A 187 -14.53 3.59 -2.58
N TYR A 188 -13.84 2.67 -1.93
CA TYR A 188 -13.10 1.61 -2.61
C TYR A 188 -13.72 0.26 -2.29
N LEU A 189 -13.78 -0.62 -3.27
CA LEU A 189 -14.02 -2.04 -3.03
C LEU A 189 -12.69 -2.68 -2.61
N PHE A 190 -12.64 -3.23 -1.39
CA PHE A 190 -11.55 -4.07 -0.96
C PHE A 190 -11.80 -5.48 -1.50
N GLN A 191 -10.93 -5.92 -2.37
CA GLN A 191 -11.10 -7.18 -3.08
C GLN A 191 -9.89 -8.09 -2.88
N VAL A 192 -10.14 -9.40 -2.85
CA VAL A 192 -9.11 -10.46 -2.78
C VAL A 192 -9.13 -11.31 -4.04
N GLN A 193 -7.96 -11.76 -4.46
CA GLN A 193 -7.74 -12.69 -5.57
C GLN A 193 -7.07 -13.94 -4.99
N PHE A 194 -7.75 -15.09 -5.08
CA PHE A 194 -7.27 -16.33 -4.49
C PHE A 194 -6.12 -16.95 -5.27
N LEU A 195 -5.22 -17.61 -4.55
CA LEU A 195 -4.23 -18.51 -5.12
C LEU A 195 -4.89 -19.84 -5.47
N GLU A 196 -4.91 -20.18 -6.76
CA GLU A 196 -5.44 -21.42 -7.28
C GLU A 196 -4.35 -22.27 -7.98
N ASN A 197 -3.28 -21.62 -8.47
CA ASN A 197 -2.21 -22.28 -9.20
C ASN A 197 -0.84 -21.64 -8.91
N LEU A 198 -0.01 -22.33 -8.13
CA LEU A 198 1.32 -21.82 -7.74
C LEU A 198 2.28 -21.54 -8.89
N THR A 199 2.12 -22.20 -10.05
CA THR A 199 2.98 -21.96 -11.22
C THR A 199 2.64 -20.65 -11.89
N GLU A 200 1.35 -20.31 -12.01
CA GLU A 200 0.87 -19.09 -12.66
C GLU A 200 0.77 -17.91 -11.67
N GLN A 201 0.66 -18.22 -10.38
CA GLN A 201 0.50 -17.25 -9.30
C GLN A 201 1.64 -17.41 -8.27
N PRO A 202 2.88 -17.08 -8.63
CA PRO A 202 4.01 -17.25 -7.73
C PRO A 202 3.87 -16.38 -6.47
N VAL A 203 4.16 -16.96 -5.30
CA VAL A 203 4.13 -16.31 -4.00
C VAL A 203 5.51 -15.74 -3.62
N GLU A 204 6.57 -16.49 -3.91
CA GLU A 204 7.95 -16.10 -3.55
C GLU A 204 8.50 -14.97 -4.41
N TYR A 205 8.06 -14.87 -5.65
CA TYR A 205 8.44 -13.84 -6.62
C TYR A 205 7.26 -12.90 -6.88
N ALA A 206 7.31 -11.71 -6.31
CA ALA A 206 6.22 -10.71 -6.42
C ALA A 206 6.29 -9.85 -7.70
N GLY A 207 7.29 -10.08 -8.57
CA GLY A 207 7.45 -9.39 -9.86
C GLY A 207 6.46 -9.84 -10.94
N SER A 208 5.55 -10.76 -10.64
CA SER A 208 4.50 -11.23 -11.54
C SER A 208 3.11 -10.79 -11.08
N GLU A 209 2.36 -10.23 -11.99
CA GLU A 209 0.93 -10.04 -11.81
C GLU A 209 0.23 -11.40 -11.88
N TRP A 210 -0.77 -11.61 -11.03
CA TRP A 210 -1.68 -12.73 -11.15
C TRP A 210 -2.80 -12.36 -12.13
N ASN A 211 -3.01 -13.17 -13.17
CA ASN A 211 -3.96 -12.87 -14.25
C ASN A 211 -5.37 -12.69 -13.70
N SER A 212 -5.89 -11.47 -13.76
CA SER A 212 -7.22 -11.10 -13.24
C SER A 212 -8.40 -11.55 -14.10
N ASP A 213 -8.16 -11.93 -15.35
CA ASP A 213 -9.21 -12.48 -16.22
C ASP A 213 -9.45 -13.97 -15.94
N LYS A 214 -8.41 -14.66 -15.45
CA LYS A 214 -8.47 -16.07 -15.09
C LYS A 214 -8.81 -16.29 -13.62
N TYR A 215 -8.21 -15.53 -12.73
CA TYR A 215 -8.35 -15.59 -11.28
C TYR A 215 -9.03 -14.32 -10.79
N LEU A 216 -10.35 -14.38 -10.63
CA LEU A 216 -11.17 -13.20 -10.42
C LEU A 216 -11.01 -12.60 -9.02
N PHE A 217 -11.02 -11.29 -8.94
CA PHE A 217 -11.12 -10.58 -7.68
C PHE A 217 -12.53 -10.65 -7.10
N GLN A 218 -12.64 -10.87 -5.78
CA GLN A 218 -13.90 -10.94 -5.03
C GLN A 218 -13.90 -9.88 -3.92
N THR A 219 -15.02 -9.16 -3.76
CA THR A 219 -15.15 -8.08 -2.76
C THR A 219 -15.36 -8.66 -1.37
N VAL A 220 -14.55 -8.20 -0.40
CA VAL A 220 -14.64 -8.60 1.02
C VAL A 220 -15.05 -7.45 1.93
N ALA A 221 -14.83 -6.21 1.53
CA ALA A 221 -15.24 -5.03 2.30
C ALA A 221 -15.34 -3.79 1.40
N LYS A 222 -15.94 -2.73 1.95
CA LYS A 222 -15.91 -1.37 1.41
C LYS A 222 -15.03 -0.50 2.29
N VAL A 223 -14.18 0.30 1.69
CA VAL A 223 -13.38 1.31 2.37
C VAL A 223 -13.96 2.67 2.04
N VAL A 224 -14.62 3.31 3.01
CA VAL A 224 -15.28 4.60 2.84
C VAL A 224 -14.44 5.69 3.50
N LEU A 225 -14.11 6.71 2.74
CA LEU A 225 -13.39 7.91 3.19
C LEU A 225 -14.33 9.10 2.98
N PRO A 226 -14.97 9.62 4.04
CA PRO A 226 -15.99 10.65 3.93
C PRO A 226 -15.42 12.00 3.51
N LYS A 227 -16.29 12.95 3.16
CA LYS A 227 -15.94 14.35 2.99
C LYS A 227 -15.26 14.88 4.24
N GLN A 228 -14.12 15.53 4.05
CA GLN A 228 -13.30 16.02 5.16
C GLN A 228 -12.22 17.00 4.69
N GLU A 229 -11.64 17.77 5.63
CA GLU A 229 -10.32 18.36 5.40
C GLU A 229 -9.28 17.22 5.50
N SER A 230 -8.77 16.80 4.35
CA SER A 230 -7.84 15.65 4.26
C SER A 230 -6.43 15.99 4.75
N TRP A 231 -6.07 17.28 4.81
CA TRP A 231 -4.79 17.75 5.31
C TRP A 231 -4.89 18.35 6.70
N ASN A 232 -4.06 17.84 7.60
CA ASN A 232 -3.85 18.41 8.93
C ASN A 232 -2.37 18.31 9.27
N GLU A 233 -1.72 19.42 9.59
CA GLU A 233 -0.28 19.49 9.82
C GLU A 233 0.14 18.65 11.03
N ALA A 234 -0.61 18.67 12.12
CA ALA A 234 -0.31 17.88 13.31
C ALA A 234 -0.41 16.39 13.05
N ARG A 235 -1.45 15.95 12.31
CA ARG A 235 -1.62 14.57 11.88
C ARG A 235 -0.52 14.11 10.93
N ASN A 236 -0.14 14.96 9.96
CA ASN A 236 0.96 14.63 9.04
C ASN A 236 2.30 14.50 9.77
N ARG A 237 2.62 15.44 10.67
CA ARG A 237 3.82 15.35 11.51
C ARG A 237 3.81 14.10 12.38
N PHE A 238 2.68 13.79 13.01
CA PHE A 238 2.54 12.58 13.82
C PHE A 238 2.81 11.31 13.00
N TRP A 239 2.24 11.23 11.79
CA TRP A 239 2.45 10.09 10.90
C TRP A 239 3.91 9.97 10.48
N VAL A 240 4.52 11.06 10.04
CA VAL A 240 5.91 11.06 9.52
C VAL A 240 6.93 10.79 10.64
N ASP A 241 6.75 11.41 11.81
CA ASP A 241 7.74 11.41 12.89
C ASP A 241 7.58 10.20 13.83
N HIS A 242 6.37 9.73 14.06
CA HIS A 242 6.06 8.82 15.14
C HIS A 242 5.39 7.52 14.71
N LEU A 243 4.34 7.59 13.89
CA LEU A 243 3.56 6.44 13.51
C LEU A 243 4.33 5.55 12.50
N ARG A 244 4.20 4.24 12.66
CA ARG A 244 4.69 3.25 11.70
C ARG A 244 3.50 2.47 11.12
N VAL A 245 3.50 2.28 9.81
CA VAL A 245 2.73 1.25 9.14
C VAL A 245 3.70 0.17 8.69
N ASP A 246 3.37 -1.07 9.02
CA ASP A 246 4.23 -2.23 8.79
C ASP A 246 3.36 -3.45 8.45
N PRO A 247 3.55 -4.13 7.32
CA PRO A 247 2.74 -5.28 6.96
C PRO A 247 2.79 -6.43 7.98
N TRP A 248 3.78 -6.43 8.88
CA TRP A 248 3.89 -7.39 9.97
C TRP A 248 3.25 -6.93 11.28
N HIS A 249 2.59 -5.76 11.28
CA HIS A 249 1.77 -5.28 12.40
C HIS A 249 0.30 -5.61 12.13
N GLY A 250 -0.16 -6.72 12.64
CA GLY A 250 -1.53 -7.19 12.42
C GLY A 250 -1.75 -8.64 12.79
N LEU A 251 -2.82 -9.21 12.26
CA LEU A 251 -3.30 -10.57 12.53
C LEU A 251 -2.36 -11.64 11.97
N VAL A 252 -2.16 -12.71 12.75
CA VAL A 252 -1.45 -13.91 12.29
C VAL A 252 -2.19 -14.59 11.14
N SER A 253 -3.51 -14.54 11.14
CA SER A 253 -4.36 -15.06 10.06
C SER A 253 -4.27 -14.25 8.75
N PHE A 254 -3.68 -13.03 8.79
CA PHE A 254 -3.42 -12.17 7.63
C PHE A 254 -1.92 -11.97 7.37
N GLN A 255 -1.15 -13.02 7.55
CA GLN A 255 0.32 -13.02 7.47
C GLN A 255 0.84 -12.61 6.09
N PRO A 256 1.79 -11.66 6.00
CA PRO A 256 2.54 -11.38 4.78
C PRO A 256 3.38 -12.58 4.32
N LEU A 257 3.29 -12.94 3.03
CA LEU A 257 3.98 -14.10 2.44
C LEU A 257 5.01 -13.67 1.39
N GLY A 258 5.87 -14.60 1.03
CA GLY A 258 6.90 -14.41 0.02
C GLY A 258 8.18 -13.76 0.52
N SER A 259 9.23 -13.83 -0.28
CA SER A 259 10.59 -13.42 0.10
C SER A 259 10.69 -11.91 0.34
N ALA A 260 10.00 -11.10 -0.46
CA ALA A 260 9.96 -9.64 -0.27
C ALA A 260 9.37 -9.26 1.09
N ASN A 261 8.26 -9.90 1.51
CA ASN A 261 7.65 -9.63 2.80
C ASN A 261 8.50 -10.12 3.98
N ARG A 262 9.20 -11.27 3.86
CA ARG A 262 10.16 -11.69 4.89
C ARG A 262 11.31 -10.69 5.05
N LEU A 263 11.77 -10.10 3.95
CA LEU A 263 12.77 -9.04 3.99
C LEU A 263 12.21 -7.76 4.67
N ARG A 264 10.98 -7.35 4.37
CA ARG A 264 10.29 -6.21 5.01
C ARG A 264 10.20 -6.38 6.53
N ARG A 265 9.99 -7.59 7.04
CA ARG A 265 9.97 -7.88 8.48
C ARG A 265 11.22 -7.41 9.21
N ILE A 266 12.36 -7.45 8.53
CA ILE A 266 13.65 -7.01 9.08
C ILE A 266 13.90 -5.54 8.77
N LEU A 267 13.70 -5.12 7.53
CA LEU A 267 14.10 -3.80 7.05
C LEU A 267 13.21 -2.67 7.57
N TYR A 268 11.90 -2.88 7.70
CA TYR A 268 10.98 -1.82 8.14
C TYR A 268 11.28 -1.33 9.56
N PRO A 269 11.41 -2.21 10.58
CA PRO A 269 11.78 -1.77 11.92
C PRO A 269 13.14 -1.09 11.96
N VAL A 270 14.15 -1.63 11.27
CA VAL A 270 15.51 -1.07 11.24
C VAL A 270 15.52 0.32 10.60
N SER A 271 14.90 0.46 9.42
CA SER A 271 14.80 1.75 8.71
C SER A 271 14.04 2.80 9.53
N ALA A 272 12.94 2.40 10.14
CA ALA A 272 12.14 3.29 10.99
C ALA A 272 12.91 3.75 12.23
N ALA A 273 13.62 2.85 12.90
CA ALA A 273 14.46 3.17 14.06
C ALA A 273 15.62 4.09 13.68
N PHE A 274 16.29 3.82 12.56
CA PHE A 274 17.39 4.66 12.06
C PHE A 274 16.92 6.10 11.77
N ARG A 275 15.82 6.25 11.01
CA ARG A 275 15.25 7.56 10.70
C ARG A 275 14.86 8.34 11.94
N ARG A 276 14.19 7.69 12.89
CA ARG A 276 13.79 8.33 14.15
C ARG A 276 14.98 8.68 15.01
N GLY A 277 16.00 7.84 15.07
CA GLY A 277 17.24 8.12 15.79
C GLY A 277 17.93 9.39 15.27
N ILE A 278 18.07 9.55 13.95
CA ILE A 278 18.64 10.75 13.34
C ILE A 278 17.78 12.00 13.64
N ASN A 279 16.45 11.86 13.55
CA ASN A 279 15.53 12.98 13.73
C ASN A 279 15.21 13.30 15.21
N GLY A 280 15.77 12.56 16.16
CA GLY A 280 15.47 12.73 17.61
C GLY A 280 14.01 12.43 17.95
N LYS A 281 13.37 11.52 17.24
CA LYS A 281 11.95 11.15 17.40
C LYS A 281 11.80 9.77 18.01
N LYS A 282 10.62 9.50 18.60
CA LYS A 282 10.26 8.19 19.17
C LYS A 282 9.07 7.60 18.42
N GLU A 283 9.04 6.27 18.30
CA GLU A 283 7.85 5.57 17.82
C GLU A 283 6.71 5.72 18.82
N ILE A 284 5.52 6.00 18.31
CA ILE A 284 4.27 6.02 19.04
C ILE A 284 3.30 5.10 18.32
N ASN A 285 2.97 3.98 18.94
CA ASN A 285 1.90 3.10 18.47
C ASN A 285 0.58 3.57 19.07
N VAL A 286 -0.48 3.44 18.29
CA VAL A 286 -1.84 3.85 18.66
C VAL A 286 -2.75 2.64 18.81
N LYS A 287 -3.66 2.68 19.77
CA LYS A 287 -4.67 1.63 20.02
C LYS A 287 -6.04 2.02 19.50
N ASP A 288 -6.32 3.32 19.54
CA ASP A 288 -7.59 3.90 19.15
C ASP A 288 -7.37 5.06 18.18
N ILE A 289 -8.32 5.27 17.29
CA ILE A 289 -8.23 6.32 16.28
C ILE A 289 -8.21 7.72 16.88
N SER A 290 -8.82 7.93 18.05
CA SER A 290 -8.82 9.20 18.79
C SER A 290 -7.42 9.62 19.28
N GLU A 291 -6.46 8.70 19.33
CA GLU A 291 -5.07 9.02 19.65
C GLU A 291 -4.31 9.68 18.47
N VAL A 292 -4.92 9.70 17.29
CA VAL A 292 -4.34 10.33 16.09
C VAL A 292 -4.70 11.81 16.07
N PRO A 293 -3.72 12.74 16.04
CA PRO A 293 -3.99 14.16 16.05
C PRO A 293 -4.89 14.62 14.88
N GLY A 294 -5.87 15.45 15.19
CA GLY A 294 -6.77 16.03 14.17
C GLY A 294 -7.78 15.05 13.59
N TYR A 295 -8.07 14.00 14.35
CA TYR A 295 -9.18 13.10 14.05
C TYR A 295 -10.45 13.53 14.78
#